data_d7149b1c7b90be990ed440998d58f428
#
_entry.id   d7149b1c7b90be990ed440998d58f428
#
_cell.length_a   1.000
_cell.length_b   1.000
_cell.length_c   1.000
_cell.angle_alpha   90.00
_cell.angle_beta   90.00
_cell.angle_gamma   90.00
#
_symmetry.space_group_name_H-M   'P 1'
#
loop_
_entity.id
_entity.type
_entity.pdbx_description
1 polymer ?
#
loop_
_entity_poly.entity_id
_entity_poly.type
_entity_poly.pdbx_seq_one_letter_code
_entity_poly.pdbx_strand_id
1 'polypeptide(L)'
;MLDAIPDILEDLRDGKVIILVDDEDRENEGDFVCAAEKMTPEIVNFLMRIGAGYLCVAMRPEDCDRLDLTDQAKRNTSVWGTPFTVSVDGHPRHGVGTGVSSSDRSQTIKLLADPTASSEDFVRPGHINPLRAREGGVLVRTGQTEGSVDLCRLAGLRPAAAIIEIVNEDGSMARMPDLRMLADAHGIRMCSVEQIIEYRLGRETLVATIPAVSYTHLRAHETVED
;
A
#
# COMPACT_ATOMS: atom_id res chain seq x y z
N MET A 1 -18.64 14.13 -1.01
CA MET A 1 -17.43 14.97 -0.87
C MET A 1 -16.35 14.09 -0.27
N LEU A 2 -15.09 14.19 -0.72
CA LEU A 2 -13.95 13.48 -0.13
C LEU A 2 -13.52 14.16 1.18
N ASP A 3 -13.00 13.38 2.11
CA ASP A 3 -12.55 13.86 3.41
C ASP A 3 -11.10 14.38 3.36
N ALA A 4 -10.72 15.21 4.33
CA ALA A 4 -9.38 15.79 4.37
C ALA A 4 -8.32 14.74 4.77
N ILE A 5 -7.14 14.77 4.16
CA ILE A 5 -6.06 13.83 4.49
C ILE A 5 -5.72 13.79 5.98
N PRO A 6 -5.64 14.90 6.75
CA PRO A 6 -5.39 14.83 8.19
C PRO A 6 -6.39 13.94 8.95
N ASP A 7 -7.67 13.99 8.59
CA ASP A 7 -8.73 13.19 9.23
C ASP A 7 -8.60 11.70 8.87
N ILE A 8 -8.21 11.41 7.63
CA ILE A 8 -7.88 10.05 7.15
C ILE A 8 -6.70 9.47 7.94
N LEU A 9 -5.65 10.27 8.15
CA LEU A 9 -4.47 9.85 8.92
C LEU A 9 -4.80 9.58 10.39
N GLU A 10 -5.75 10.33 10.98
CA GLU A 10 -6.24 10.08 12.34
C GLU A 10 -6.99 8.74 12.41
N ASP A 11 -7.90 8.48 11.48
CA ASP A 11 -8.65 7.22 11.43
C ASP A 11 -7.72 6.00 11.28
N LEU A 12 -6.67 6.08 10.46
CA LEU A 12 -5.68 5.01 10.33
C LEU A 12 -4.89 4.78 11.62
N ARG A 13 -4.51 5.86 12.36
CA ARG A 13 -3.86 5.73 13.68
C ARG A 13 -4.75 5.02 14.69
N ASP A 14 -6.04 5.30 14.64
CA ASP A 14 -7.06 4.66 15.46
C ASP A 14 -7.37 3.22 15.06
N GLY A 15 -6.80 2.72 13.94
CA GLY A 15 -7.03 1.38 13.42
C GLY A 15 -8.37 1.23 12.69
N LYS A 16 -8.96 2.34 12.25
CA LYS A 16 -10.20 2.32 11.46
C LYS A 16 -9.91 1.99 9.99
N VAL A 17 -10.93 1.51 9.32
CA VAL A 17 -10.94 1.32 7.86
C VAL A 17 -11.30 2.65 7.21
N ILE A 18 -10.65 2.96 6.10
CA ILE A 18 -10.98 4.08 5.21
C ILE A 18 -11.23 3.57 3.79
N ILE A 19 -11.76 4.41 2.91
CA ILE A 19 -11.86 4.12 1.47
C ILE A 19 -10.86 5.02 0.74
N LEU A 20 -10.06 4.40 -0.13
CA LEU A 20 -9.14 5.09 -1.04
C LEU A 20 -9.61 4.88 -2.48
N VAL A 21 -9.85 5.97 -3.20
CA VAL A 21 -10.25 5.93 -4.61
C VAL A 21 -9.11 6.40 -5.51
N ASP A 22 -9.00 5.82 -6.69
CA ASP A 22 -8.10 6.27 -7.73
C ASP A 22 -8.80 7.15 -8.78
N ASP A 23 -8.08 7.50 -9.84
CA ASP A 23 -8.57 8.38 -10.91
C ASP A 23 -9.59 7.66 -11.80
N GLU A 24 -10.59 8.42 -12.30
CA GLU A 24 -11.63 7.93 -13.21
C GLU A 24 -11.04 7.40 -14.54
N ASP A 25 -9.91 7.96 -14.97
CA ASP A 25 -9.19 7.56 -16.18
C ASP A 25 -8.22 6.38 -15.95
N ARG A 26 -8.11 5.87 -14.70
CA ARG A 26 -7.28 4.71 -14.35
C ARG A 26 -8.16 3.46 -14.16
N GLU A 27 -8.30 2.92 -12.95
CA GLU A 27 -9.18 1.79 -12.64
C GLU A 27 -10.60 2.26 -12.32
N ASN A 28 -10.72 3.51 -11.83
CA ASN A 28 -11.98 4.10 -11.36
C ASN A 28 -12.64 3.23 -10.29
N GLU A 29 -11.85 2.81 -9.30
CA GLU A 29 -12.25 1.88 -8.25
C GLU A 29 -11.99 2.47 -6.87
N GLY A 30 -12.61 1.89 -5.86
CA GLY A 30 -12.36 2.20 -4.46
C GLY A 30 -11.97 0.95 -3.70
N ASP A 31 -10.90 1.07 -2.90
CA ASP A 31 -10.45 0.03 -1.99
C ASP A 31 -10.75 0.42 -0.55
N PHE A 32 -11.18 -0.55 0.27
CA PHE A 32 -10.99 -0.43 1.70
C PHE A 32 -9.50 -0.51 2.03
N VAL A 33 -9.05 0.35 2.93
CA VAL A 33 -7.67 0.40 3.42
C VAL A 33 -7.67 0.37 4.94
N CYS A 34 -6.81 -0.46 5.51
CA CYS A 34 -6.53 -0.49 6.95
C CYS A 34 -5.03 -0.70 7.18
N ALA A 35 -4.45 0.02 8.14
CA ALA A 35 -3.04 -0.19 8.51
C ALA A 35 -2.80 -1.64 8.96
N ALA A 36 -1.82 -2.32 8.38
CA ALA A 36 -1.57 -3.74 8.61
C ALA A 36 -1.23 -4.05 10.08
N GLU A 37 -0.51 -3.17 10.77
CA GLU A 37 -0.19 -3.32 12.20
C GLU A 37 -1.41 -3.24 13.12
N LYS A 38 -2.52 -2.62 12.65
CA LYS A 38 -3.78 -2.46 13.40
C LYS A 38 -4.81 -3.56 13.08
N MET A 39 -4.47 -4.50 12.21
CA MET A 39 -5.41 -5.51 11.73
C MET A 39 -5.95 -6.39 12.86
N THR A 40 -7.26 -6.65 12.83
CA THR A 40 -7.94 -7.58 13.76
C THR A 40 -8.78 -8.59 12.97
N PRO A 41 -9.18 -9.73 13.59
CA PRO A 41 -10.09 -10.67 12.94
C PRO A 41 -11.42 -10.03 12.52
N GLU A 42 -11.94 -9.09 13.30
CA GLU A 42 -13.19 -8.38 13.02
C GLU A 42 -13.05 -7.51 11.77
N ILE A 43 -11.91 -6.79 11.63
CA ILE A 43 -11.61 -5.97 10.45
C ILE A 43 -11.48 -6.89 9.22
N VAL A 44 -10.72 -7.98 9.30
CA VAL A 44 -10.62 -8.93 8.18
C VAL A 44 -12.00 -9.44 7.77
N ASN A 45 -12.84 -9.82 8.74
CA ASN A 45 -14.19 -10.31 8.45
C ASN A 45 -15.06 -9.22 7.78
N PHE A 46 -14.93 -7.96 8.22
CA PHE A 46 -15.61 -6.82 7.59
C PHE A 46 -15.14 -6.64 6.14
N LEU A 47 -13.83 -6.55 5.93
CA LEU A 47 -13.22 -6.37 4.60
C LEU A 47 -13.68 -7.46 3.62
N MET A 48 -13.62 -8.72 4.05
CA MET A 48 -13.98 -9.87 3.21
C MET A 48 -15.49 -9.93 2.89
N ARG A 49 -16.35 -9.48 3.80
CA ARG A 49 -17.80 -9.55 3.60
C ARG A 49 -18.37 -8.36 2.86
N ILE A 50 -17.84 -7.17 3.11
CA ILE A 50 -18.37 -5.92 2.58
C ILE A 50 -17.58 -5.49 1.34
N GLY A 51 -16.24 -5.64 1.33
CA GLY A 51 -15.42 -5.37 0.16
C GLY A 51 -15.64 -6.40 -0.95
N ALA A 52 -15.59 -7.67 -0.59
CA ALA A 52 -15.77 -8.81 -1.48
C ALA A 52 -14.76 -8.94 -2.64
N GLY A 53 -13.73 -8.08 -2.67
CA GLY A 53 -12.65 -8.09 -3.65
C GLY A 53 -11.52 -9.07 -3.27
N TYR A 54 -10.31 -8.79 -3.73
CA TYR A 54 -9.13 -9.62 -3.51
C TYR A 54 -8.23 -9.04 -2.40
N LEU A 55 -8.26 -9.63 -1.22
CA LEU A 55 -7.53 -9.13 -0.05
C LEU A 55 -6.02 -9.20 -0.27
N CYS A 56 -5.38 -8.04 -0.30
CA CYS A 56 -3.96 -7.83 -0.51
C CYS A 56 -3.32 -7.07 0.66
N VAL A 57 -1.99 -7.07 0.70
CA VAL A 57 -1.20 -6.24 1.63
C VAL A 57 -0.16 -5.45 0.86
N ALA A 58 -0.38 -4.16 0.71
CA ALA A 58 0.58 -3.25 0.10
C ALA A 58 1.76 -3.01 1.06
N MET A 59 2.99 -3.13 0.57
CA MET A 59 4.22 -3.07 1.36
C MET A 59 5.32 -2.32 0.60
N ARG A 60 6.28 -1.78 1.32
CA ARG A 60 7.49 -1.20 0.71
C ARG A 60 8.37 -2.28 0.06
N PRO A 61 9.15 -1.92 -0.96
CA PRO A 61 10.12 -2.83 -1.59
C PRO A 61 11.07 -3.48 -0.58
N GLU A 62 11.62 -2.69 0.35
CA GLU A 62 12.60 -3.16 1.34
C GLU A 62 12.02 -4.21 2.30
N ASP A 63 10.74 -4.07 2.67
CA ASP A 63 10.06 -5.05 3.51
C ASP A 63 9.75 -6.32 2.72
N CYS A 64 9.41 -6.20 1.43
CA CYS A 64 9.28 -7.37 0.55
C CYS A 64 10.60 -8.12 0.40
N ASP A 65 11.73 -7.40 0.24
CA ASP A 65 13.08 -8.00 0.12
C ASP A 65 13.48 -8.70 1.43
N ARG A 66 13.28 -8.04 2.58
CA ARG A 66 13.55 -8.60 3.91
C ARG A 66 12.79 -9.90 4.18
N LEU A 67 11.56 -9.99 3.68
CA LEU A 67 10.69 -11.15 3.86
C LEU A 67 10.79 -12.18 2.72
N ASP A 68 11.69 -11.99 1.75
CA ASP A 68 11.85 -12.84 0.56
C ASP A 68 10.53 -13.03 -0.22
N LEU A 69 9.80 -11.93 -0.43
CA LEU A 69 8.57 -11.91 -1.20
C LEU A 69 8.90 -11.63 -2.67
N THR A 70 9.17 -12.70 -3.39
CA THR A 70 9.51 -12.64 -4.82
C THR A 70 8.27 -12.34 -5.67
N ASP A 71 8.49 -11.80 -6.87
CA ASP A 71 7.40 -11.54 -7.81
C ASP A 71 6.61 -12.82 -8.14
N GLN A 72 5.29 -12.72 -8.16
CA GLN A 72 4.40 -13.86 -8.46
C GLN A 72 4.58 -14.38 -9.90
N ALA A 73 4.88 -13.49 -10.83
CA ALA A 73 5.10 -13.82 -12.23
C ALA A 73 6.48 -13.34 -12.70
N LYS A 74 7.25 -14.22 -13.38
CA LYS A 74 8.55 -13.86 -13.97
C LYS A 74 8.47 -12.66 -14.96
N ARG A 75 7.32 -12.50 -15.59
CA ARG A 75 7.01 -11.36 -16.49
C ARG A 75 5.61 -10.87 -16.14
N ASN A 76 5.53 -9.69 -15.55
CA ASN A 76 4.24 -9.05 -15.30
C ASN A 76 3.67 -8.50 -16.62
N THR A 77 2.47 -8.94 -16.97
CA THR A 77 1.73 -8.51 -18.18
C THR A 77 0.35 -7.94 -17.81
N SER A 78 0.09 -7.67 -16.52
CA SER A 78 -1.15 -7.04 -16.10
C SER A 78 -1.27 -5.63 -16.67
N VAL A 79 -2.48 -5.21 -17.00
CA VAL A 79 -2.75 -3.93 -17.69
C VAL A 79 -2.18 -2.76 -16.89
N TRP A 80 -2.36 -2.75 -15.59
CA TRP A 80 -1.90 -1.68 -14.70
C TRP A 80 -0.57 -2.00 -13.99
N GLY A 81 0.07 -3.12 -14.35
CA GLY A 81 1.34 -3.54 -13.74
C GLY A 81 1.24 -3.86 -12.25
N THR A 82 0.07 -4.35 -11.78
CA THR A 82 -0.16 -4.69 -10.37
C THR A 82 0.95 -5.60 -9.85
N PRO A 83 1.68 -5.18 -8.81
CA PRO A 83 2.96 -5.80 -8.44
C PRO A 83 2.78 -6.94 -7.43
N PHE A 84 2.01 -7.97 -7.80
CA PHE A 84 1.82 -9.15 -6.97
C PHE A 84 3.12 -9.87 -6.68
N THR A 85 3.29 -10.25 -5.41
CA THR A 85 4.34 -11.17 -4.98
C THR A 85 3.77 -12.56 -4.73
N VAL A 86 4.63 -13.52 -4.39
CA VAL A 86 4.21 -14.84 -3.92
C VAL A 86 3.27 -14.69 -2.72
N SER A 87 2.15 -15.43 -2.71
CA SER A 87 1.22 -15.43 -1.58
C SER A 87 1.82 -16.14 -0.37
N VAL A 88 1.43 -15.72 0.84
CA VAL A 88 1.98 -16.24 2.09
C VAL A 88 0.88 -16.46 3.14
N ASP A 89 1.17 -17.35 4.10
CA ASP A 89 0.51 -17.41 5.40
C ASP A 89 1.56 -17.32 6.50
N GLY A 90 1.19 -16.82 7.68
CA GLY A 90 2.06 -16.87 8.84
C GLY A 90 2.39 -18.32 9.22
N HIS A 91 3.62 -18.56 9.65
CA HIS A 91 4.03 -19.90 10.08
C HIS A 91 3.19 -20.37 11.28
N PRO A 92 2.84 -21.66 11.41
CA PRO A 92 2.05 -22.21 12.52
C PRO A 92 2.57 -21.87 13.93
N ARG A 93 3.87 -21.62 14.10
CA ARG A 93 4.46 -21.15 15.37
C ARG A 93 3.86 -19.83 15.88
N HIS A 94 3.24 -19.04 14.99
CA HIS A 94 2.54 -17.80 15.31
C HIS A 94 1.04 -18.00 15.52
N GLY A 95 0.56 -19.25 15.66
CA GLY A 95 -0.84 -19.57 15.89
C GLY A 95 -1.71 -19.55 14.63
N VAL A 96 -1.10 -19.50 13.44
CA VAL A 96 -1.81 -19.57 12.16
C VAL A 96 -2.11 -21.04 11.84
N GLY A 97 -3.37 -21.34 11.56
CA GLY A 97 -3.84 -22.69 11.19
C GLY A 97 -3.73 -22.94 9.68
N THR A 98 -4.91 -23.04 9.02
CA THR A 98 -4.98 -23.25 7.56
C THR A 98 -4.82 -21.97 6.73
N GLY A 99 -4.66 -20.81 7.37
CA GLY A 99 -4.46 -19.52 6.71
C GLY A 99 -5.73 -18.81 6.26
N VAL A 100 -6.89 -19.45 6.25
CA VAL A 100 -8.13 -18.94 5.62
C VAL A 100 -8.98 -18.10 6.57
N SER A 101 -9.02 -18.47 7.86
CA SER A 101 -9.89 -17.80 8.83
C SER A 101 -9.53 -16.32 8.98
N SER A 102 -10.50 -15.48 9.41
CA SER A 102 -10.22 -14.07 9.71
C SER A 102 -9.13 -13.91 10.77
N SER A 103 -9.04 -14.83 11.73
CA SER A 103 -7.97 -14.87 12.73
C SER A 103 -6.61 -15.15 12.09
N ASP A 104 -6.51 -16.18 11.25
CA ASP A 104 -5.26 -16.55 10.57
C ASP A 104 -4.78 -15.43 9.65
N ARG A 105 -5.70 -14.84 8.86
CA ARG A 105 -5.38 -13.74 7.95
C ARG A 105 -4.93 -12.50 8.71
N SER A 106 -5.63 -12.14 9.81
CA SER A 106 -5.24 -10.99 10.62
C SER A 106 -3.85 -11.15 11.23
N GLN A 107 -3.52 -12.36 11.68
CA GLN A 107 -2.20 -12.67 12.22
C GLN A 107 -1.12 -12.59 11.12
N THR A 108 -1.37 -13.15 9.94
CA THR A 108 -0.45 -13.07 8.80
C THR A 108 -0.22 -11.60 8.38
N ILE A 109 -1.28 -10.80 8.29
CA ILE A 109 -1.18 -9.37 7.92
C ILE A 109 -0.36 -8.58 8.94
N LYS A 110 -0.55 -8.82 10.25
CA LYS A 110 0.27 -8.19 11.30
C LYS A 110 1.74 -8.59 11.21
N LEU A 111 2.03 -9.85 10.94
CA LEU A 111 3.41 -10.34 10.77
C LEU A 111 4.08 -9.69 9.56
N LEU A 112 3.37 -9.44 8.46
CA LEU A 112 3.92 -8.72 7.30
C LEU A 112 4.37 -7.30 7.65
N ALA A 113 3.68 -6.64 8.57
CA ALA A 113 4.02 -5.30 9.06
C ALA A 113 5.06 -5.30 10.21
N ASP A 114 5.38 -6.47 10.80
CA ASP A 114 6.32 -6.55 11.90
C ASP A 114 7.77 -6.39 11.40
N PRO A 115 8.52 -5.37 11.86
CA PRO A 115 9.91 -5.17 11.44
C PRO A 115 10.85 -6.26 11.94
N THR A 116 10.45 -7.05 12.95
CA THR A 116 11.26 -8.14 13.51
C THR A 116 11.02 -9.47 12.81
N ALA A 117 9.94 -9.58 12.01
CA ALA A 117 9.64 -10.77 11.24
C ALA A 117 10.69 -11.01 10.14
N SER A 118 10.96 -12.26 9.85
CA SER A 118 11.85 -12.74 8.79
C SER A 118 11.10 -13.62 7.78
N SER A 119 11.77 -14.03 6.72
CA SER A 119 11.18 -14.95 5.73
C SER A 119 10.75 -16.29 6.33
N GLU A 120 11.39 -16.74 7.41
CA GLU A 120 11.07 -17.98 8.12
C GLU A 120 9.78 -17.91 8.96
N ASP A 121 9.23 -16.71 9.15
CA ASP A 121 7.95 -16.51 9.84
C ASP A 121 6.74 -16.79 8.97
N PHE A 122 6.98 -17.14 7.70
CA PHE A 122 5.94 -17.38 6.70
C PHE A 122 6.07 -18.73 6.01
N VAL A 123 4.93 -19.28 5.59
CA VAL A 123 4.85 -20.41 4.66
C VAL A 123 4.37 -19.91 3.29
N ARG A 124 4.80 -20.60 2.24
CA ARG A 124 4.53 -20.26 0.83
C ARG A 124 4.12 -21.50 0.05
N PRO A 125 3.09 -21.44 -0.82
CA PRO A 125 2.12 -20.34 -0.98
C PRO A 125 1.15 -20.24 0.19
N GLY A 126 0.40 -19.13 0.29
CA GLY A 126 -0.60 -18.90 1.33
C GLY A 126 -1.85 -18.19 0.81
N HIS A 127 -2.61 -17.55 1.71
CA HIS A 127 -3.91 -16.94 1.41
C HIS A 127 -3.90 -15.40 1.53
N ILE A 128 -2.75 -14.80 1.86
CA ILE A 128 -2.53 -13.35 1.83
C ILE A 128 -1.60 -13.03 0.66
N ASN A 129 -1.94 -11.99 -0.09
CA ASN A 129 -1.29 -11.59 -1.32
C ASN A 129 -0.54 -10.26 -1.11
N PRO A 130 0.77 -10.26 -0.82
CA PRO A 130 1.53 -9.03 -0.69
C PRO A 130 1.71 -8.36 -2.07
N LEU A 131 1.69 -7.02 -2.06
CA LEU A 131 1.94 -6.16 -3.22
C LEU A 131 3.18 -5.31 -2.94
N ARG A 132 4.12 -5.33 -3.86
CA ARG A 132 5.35 -4.52 -3.79
C ARG A 132 5.09 -3.12 -4.34
N ALA A 133 4.86 -2.13 -3.47
CA ALA A 133 4.70 -0.73 -3.88
C ALA A 133 5.96 -0.20 -4.60
N ARG A 134 5.82 0.84 -5.40
CA ARG A 134 6.95 1.52 -6.02
C ARG A 134 7.66 2.44 -5.02
N GLU A 135 8.98 2.44 -5.04
CA GLU A 135 9.77 3.45 -4.34
C GLU A 135 9.36 4.85 -4.84
N GLY A 136 9.18 5.81 -3.91
CA GLY A 136 8.60 7.12 -4.21
C GLY A 136 7.08 7.19 -4.06
N GLY A 137 6.38 6.05 -3.91
CA GLY A 137 4.94 5.99 -3.62
C GLY A 137 4.07 6.59 -4.73
N VAL A 138 3.00 7.30 -4.35
CA VAL A 138 2.05 7.90 -5.31
C VAL A 138 2.66 8.90 -6.27
N LEU A 139 3.84 9.45 -5.97
CA LEU A 139 4.56 10.35 -6.89
C LEU A 139 5.21 9.62 -8.06
N VAL A 140 5.27 8.28 -8.01
CA VAL A 140 5.83 7.42 -9.07
C VAL A 140 4.77 6.57 -9.74
N ARG A 141 3.82 6.03 -8.96
CA ARG A 141 2.68 5.27 -9.47
C ARG A 141 1.41 5.64 -8.69
N THR A 142 0.41 6.13 -9.41
CA THR A 142 -0.83 6.71 -8.85
C THR A 142 -1.89 5.63 -8.54
N GLY A 143 -1.48 4.53 -7.90
CA GLY A 143 -2.37 3.42 -7.55
C GLY A 143 -2.68 3.33 -6.06
N GLN A 144 -3.75 2.58 -5.73
CA GLN A 144 -4.17 2.33 -4.34
C GLN A 144 -3.06 1.63 -3.52
N THR A 145 -2.24 0.78 -4.16
CA THR A 145 -1.07 0.14 -3.54
C THR A 145 -0.11 1.17 -2.95
N GLU A 146 0.32 2.13 -3.76
CA GLU A 146 1.23 3.20 -3.33
C GLU A 146 0.53 4.15 -2.36
N GLY A 147 -0.73 4.51 -2.63
CA GLY A 147 -1.52 5.42 -1.80
C GLY A 147 -1.69 4.89 -0.38
N SER A 148 -1.99 3.62 -0.22
CA SER A 148 -2.18 3.00 1.09
C SER A 148 -0.88 2.93 1.91
N VAL A 149 0.26 2.61 1.28
CA VAL A 149 1.58 2.65 1.92
C VAL A 149 1.96 4.06 2.34
N ASP A 150 1.73 5.06 1.48
CA ASP A 150 1.99 6.47 1.78
C ASP A 150 1.12 6.98 2.93
N LEU A 151 -0.16 6.65 2.96
CA LEU A 151 -1.06 7.02 4.05
C LEU A 151 -0.58 6.45 5.39
N CYS A 152 -0.19 5.17 5.45
CA CYS A 152 0.37 4.59 6.67
C CYS A 152 1.67 5.29 7.10
N ARG A 153 2.58 5.59 6.16
CA ARG A 153 3.82 6.34 6.43
C ARG A 153 3.52 7.73 6.96
N LEU A 154 2.60 8.48 6.33
CA LEU A 154 2.20 9.83 6.74
C LEU A 154 1.47 9.83 8.10
N ALA A 155 0.77 8.75 8.43
CA ALA A 155 0.16 8.55 9.75
C ALA A 155 1.18 8.23 10.85
N GLY A 156 2.46 7.98 10.50
CA GLY A 156 3.50 7.55 11.44
C GLY A 156 3.37 6.09 11.86
N LEU A 157 2.65 5.30 11.06
CA LEU A 157 2.49 3.86 11.22
C LEU A 157 3.51 3.08 10.37
N ARG A 158 3.57 1.76 10.56
CA ARG A 158 4.33 0.90 9.65
C ARG A 158 3.78 1.06 8.23
N PRO A 159 4.65 1.28 7.22
CA PRO A 159 4.22 1.53 5.85
C PRO A 159 3.79 0.23 5.15
N ALA A 160 2.77 -0.39 5.71
CA ALA A 160 2.10 -1.58 5.20
C ALA A 160 0.59 -1.47 5.47
N ALA A 161 -0.24 -1.77 4.49
CA ALA A 161 -1.69 -1.68 4.58
C ALA A 161 -2.37 -2.89 3.95
N ALA A 162 -3.40 -3.42 4.61
CA ALA A 162 -4.34 -4.30 3.94
C ALA A 162 -5.25 -3.47 3.05
N ILE A 163 -5.43 -3.91 1.82
CA ILE A 163 -6.31 -3.31 0.82
C ILE A 163 -7.18 -4.38 0.18
N ILE A 164 -8.38 -4.00 -0.21
CA ILE A 164 -9.33 -4.88 -0.90
C ILE A 164 -10.31 -4.03 -1.69
N GLU A 165 -10.52 -4.39 -2.94
CA GLU A 165 -11.46 -3.72 -3.82
C GLU A 165 -12.90 -3.86 -3.29
N ILE A 166 -13.75 -2.87 -3.61
CA ILE A 166 -15.17 -2.87 -3.22
C ILE A 166 -16.01 -3.26 -4.42
N VAL A 167 -16.72 -4.37 -4.25
CA VAL A 167 -17.60 -4.99 -5.26
C VAL A 167 -19.04 -4.86 -4.81
N ASN A 168 -19.93 -4.44 -5.71
CA ASN A 168 -21.37 -4.38 -5.49
C ASN A 168 -21.99 -5.77 -5.32
N GLU A 169 -23.19 -5.84 -4.74
CA GLU A 169 -23.93 -7.11 -4.55
C GLU A 169 -24.20 -7.86 -5.84
N ASP A 170 -24.30 -7.14 -6.99
CA ASP A 170 -24.50 -7.74 -8.31
C ASP A 170 -23.19 -8.24 -8.96
N GLY A 171 -22.05 -8.05 -8.28
CA GLY A 171 -20.72 -8.44 -8.76
C GLY A 171 -20.03 -7.40 -9.64
N SER A 172 -20.63 -6.23 -9.88
CA SER A 172 -19.97 -5.13 -10.55
C SER A 172 -19.04 -4.38 -9.60
N MET A 173 -18.03 -3.67 -10.14
CA MET A 173 -17.16 -2.83 -9.30
C MET A 173 -17.91 -1.61 -8.80
N ALA A 174 -17.82 -1.32 -7.50
CA ALA A 174 -18.39 -0.12 -6.91
C ALA A 174 -17.70 1.14 -7.48
N ARG A 175 -18.50 2.12 -7.84
CA ARG A 175 -18.04 3.43 -8.36
C ARG A 175 -18.36 4.52 -7.36
N MET A 176 -17.89 5.74 -7.60
CA MET A 176 -18.00 6.87 -6.66
C MET A 176 -19.38 7.02 -6.00
N PRO A 177 -20.53 6.90 -6.70
CA PRO A 177 -21.85 6.97 -6.06
C PRO A 177 -22.08 5.84 -5.05
N ASP A 178 -21.69 4.60 -5.41
CA ASP A 178 -21.87 3.41 -4.57
C ASP A 178 -20.95 3.50 -3.34
N LEU A 179 -19.69 3.89 -3.58
CA LEU A 179 -18.68 4.09 -2.53
C LEU A 179 -19.13 5.14 -1.50
N ARG A 180 -19.77 6.24 -1.98
CA ARG A 180 -20.29 7.27 -1.09
C ARG A 180 -21.43 6.75 -0.23
N MET A 181 -22.37 6.01 -0.82
CA MET A 181 -23.46 5.40 -0.06
C MET A 181 -22.93 4.41 1.00
N LEU A 182 -21.95 3.59 0.62
CA LEU A 182 -21.31 2.64 1.53
C LEU A 182 -20.57 3.34 2.67
N ALA A 183 -19.79 4.37 2.34
CA ALA A 183 -19.07 5.18 3.31
C ALA A 183 -20.01 5.81 4.34
N ASP A 184 -21.12 6.40 3.88
CA ASP A 184 -22.14 7.01 4.75
C ASP A 184 -22.84 5.97 5.63
N ALA A 185 -23.16 4.80 5.07
CA ALA A 185 -23.84 3.72 5.81
C ALA A 185 -22.98 3.14 6.95
N HIS A 186 -21.66 3.15 6.79
CA HIS A 186 -20.70 2.59 7.76
C HIS A 186 -19.95 3.65 8.58
N GLY A 187 -20.13 4.94 8.29
CA GLY A 187 -19.39 6.02 8.94
C GLY A 187 -17.89 5.99 8.59
N ILE A 188 -17.54 5.58 7.37
CA ILE A 188 -16.17 5.45 6.87
C ILE A 188 -15.79 6.69 6.08
N ARG A 189 -14.60 7.24 6.35
CA ARG A 189 -14.05 8.35 5.57
C ARG A 189 -13.43 7.88 4.26
N MET A 190 -13.43 8.78 3.26
CA MET A 190 -12.97 8.48 1.91
C MET A 190 -12.06 9.59 1.38
N CYS A 191 -10.92 9.21 0.81
CA CYS A 191 -9.99 10.12 0.11
C CYS A 191 -9.58 9.57 -1.26
N SER A 192 -8.92 10.42 -2.08
CA SER A 192 -8.37 10.01 -3.37
C SER A 192 -6.85 9.98 -3.36
N VAL A 193 -6.27 9.24 -4.32
CA VAL A 193 -4.83 9.24 -4.59
C VAL A 193 -4.34 10.64 -4.95
N GLU A 194 -5.13 11.42 -5.70
CA GLU A 194 -4.83 12.81 -6.04
C GLU A 194 -4.62 13.67 -4.79
N GLN A 195 -5.52 13.59 -3.79
CA GLN A 195 -5.36 14.31 -2.53
C GLN A 195 -4.08 13.94 -1.78
N ILE A 196 -3.64 12.66 -1.86
CA ILE A 196 -2.37 12.23 -1.26
C ILE A 196 -1.18 12.87 -1.97
N ILE A 197 -1.21 12.93 -3.32
CA ILE A 197 -0.19 13.61 -4.13
C ILE A 197 -0.08 15.08 -3.72
N GLU A 198 -1.20 15.81 -3.72
CA GLU A 198 -1.23 17.22 -3.32
C GLU A 198 -0.71 17.43 -1.89
N TYR A 199 -1.13 16.57 -0.96
CA TYR A 199 -0.71 16.64 0.44
C TYR A 199 0.80 16.43 0.60
N ARG A 200 1.39 15.50 -0.16
CA ARG A 200 2.84 15.23 -0.17
C ARG A 200 3.62 16.38 -0.81
N LEU A 201 3.19 16.83 -1.99
CA LEU A 201 3.82 17.97 -2.69
C LEU A 201 3.86 19.25 -1.85
N GLY A 202 2.84 19.49 -1.04
CA GLY A 202 2.76 20.65 -0.15
C GLY A 202 3.64 20.55 1.12
N ARG A 203 4.19 19.39 1.45
CA ARG A 203 4.89 19.14 2.73
C ARG A 203 6.26 18.50 2.62
N GLU A 204 6.54 17.77 1.56
CA GLU A 204 7.81 17.08 1.38
C GLU A 204 8.76 17.90 0.52
N THR A 205 10.04 18.02 0.94
CA THR A 205 11.08 18.59 0.09
C THR A 205 11.55 17.55 -0.90
N LEU A 206 11.02 17.62 -2.13
CA LEU A 206 11.29 16.64 -3.18
C LEU A 206 12.61 16.87 -3.93
N VAL A 207 13.30 17.98 -3.68
CA VAL A 207 14.56 18.35 -4.34
C VAL A 207 15.65 18.54 -3.29
N ALA A 208 16.68 17.69 -3.34
CA ALA A 208 17.91 17.92 -2.58
C ALA A 208 18.83 18.86 -3.38
N THR A 209 19.23 19.99 -2.78
CA THR A 209 20.26 20.84 -3.36
C THR A 209 21.59 20.10 -3.25
N ILE A 210 22.16 19.65 -4.37
CA ILE A 210 23.53 19.14 -4.42
C ILE A 210 24.45 20.37 -4.36
N PRO A 211 25.36 20.47 -3.37
CA PRO A 211 26.31 21.56 -3.35
C PRO A 211 27.15 21.51 -4.63
N ALA A 212 27.20 22.62 -5.35
CA ALA A 212 27.97 22.74 -6.57
C ALA A 212 29.44 22.39 -6.29
N VAL A 213 29.93 21.31 -6.87
CA VAL A 213 31.38 21.02 -6.84
C VAL A 213 32.04 21.96 -7.83
N SER A 214 32.75 22.97 -7.32
CA SER A 214 33.54 23.85 -8.16
C SER A 214 34.69 23.05 -8.77
N TYR A 215 34.63 22.75 -10.07
CA TYR A 215 35.77 22.23 -10.84
C TYR A 215 36.73 23.37 -11.15
N THR A 216 37.62 23.67 -10.22
CA THR A 216 38.77 24.63 -10.43
C THR A 216 40.02 23.85 -10.79
N HIS A 217 40.01 23.02 -11.84
CA HIS A 217 41.25 22.52 -12.44
C HIS A 217 41.06 22.28 -13.94
N LEU A 218 40.91 23.38 -14.69
CA LEU A 218 41.45 23.43 -16.07
C LEU A 218 42.89 23.89 -15.98
N ARG A 219 43.86 23.00 -15.91
CA ARG A 219 45.23 23.31 -16.25
C ARG A 219 45.27 23.64 -17.73
N ALA A 220 45.60 24.88 -18.04
CA ALA A 220 46.01 25.25 -19.39
C ALA A 220 47.24 24.38 -19.79
N HIS A 221 47.14 23.64 -20.87
CA HIS A 221 48.31 23.05 -21.51
C HIS A 221 49.16 24.23 -22.10
N GLU A 222 50.32 24.40 -21.56
CA GLU A 222 51.35 25.22 -22.17
C GLU A 222 51.67 24.65 -23.57
N THR A 223 51.52 25.47 -24.59
CA THR A 223 52.05 25.20 -25.92
C THR A 223 53.58 25.33 -25.82
N VAL A 224 54.27 24.22 -26.05
CA VAL A 224 55.71 24.27 -26.33
C VAL A 224 55.85 24.61 -27.82
N GLU A 225 56.37 25.80 -28.08
CA GLU A 225 56.93 26.14 -29.40
C GLU A 225 58.31 25.46 -29.51
N ASP A 226 58.50 24.75 -30.64
CA ASP A 226 59.75 24.71 -31.45
C ASP A 226 59.45 24.20 -32.86
#